data_fbc8cd4bda3fdcc611309d108ba51a16
#
_entry.id   fbc8cd4bda3fdcc611309d108ba51a16
#
_cell.length_a   1.000
_cell.length_b   1.000
_cell.length_c   1.000
_cell.angle_alpha   90.00
_cell.angle_beta   90.00
_cell.angle_gamma   90.00
#
_symmetry.space_group_name_H-M   'P 1'
#
loop_
_entity.id
_entity.type
_entity.pdbx_description
1 polymer ?
#
loop_
_entity_poly.entity_id
_entity_poly.type
_entity_poly.pdbx_seq_one_letter_code
_entity_poly.pdbx_strand_id
1 'polypeptide(L)'
;MKIGITCYPSMGGSGIIATELGIKMAERGHEVHFITSNIPFRIRKPLPNMTFHQVEVNQYTVFQYPPYDITLSTKISDVIQEYDLDILHMHYAVPHAVCGILAKQMSGKNVKIMTTLHGTDITVLGYDHTLQNAIKFGIEQSDIVTSVSHSLAQQTYEIINTKKEIIPIYNFVRENEFPT
;
A
#
# COMPACT_ATOMS: atom_id res chain seq x y z
N MET A 1 -9.02 11.00 -10.81
CA MET A 1 -8.18 11.11 -9.60
C MET A 1 -6.78 10.64 -9.93
N LYS A 2 -5.79 11.15 -9.22
CA LYS A 2 -4.40 10.73 -9.26
C LYS A 2 -4.11 9.86 -8.04
N ILE A 3 -3.81 8.59 -8.28
CA ILE A 3 -3.74 7.55 -7.25
C ILE A 3 -2.33 7.01 -7.17
N GLY A 4 -1.67 7.14 -6.01
CA GLY A 4 -0.41 6.46 -5.71
C GLY A 4 -0.68 5.10 -5.08
N ILE A 5 -0.07 4.05 -5.58
CA ILE A 5 -0.21 2.68 -5.05
C ILE A 5 1.16 2.17 -4.61
N THR A 6 1.24 1.73 -3.36
CA THR A 6 2.44 1.06 -2.82
C THR A 6 2.08 -0.33 -2.32
N CYS A 7 2.82 -1.31 -2.79
CA CYS A 7 2.70 -2.71 -2.42
C CYS A 7 4.06 -3.41 -2.55
N TYR A 8 4.18 -4.62 -2.03
CA TYR A 8 5.29 -5.48 -2.43
C TYR A 8 5.04 -6.00 -3.85
N PRO A 9 5.98 -5.81 -4.79
CA PRO A 9 5.83 -6.22 -6.19
C PRO A 9 6.02 -7.73 -6.38
N SER A 10 5.79 -8.51 -5.34
CA SER A 10 5.96 -9.95 -5.29
C SER A 10 4.80 -10.69 -5.96
N MET A 11 5.03 -11.99 -6.25
CA MET A 11 3.98 -12.90 -6.72
C MET A 11 2.98 -13.31 -5.62
N GLY A 12 3.09 -12.75 -4.42
CA GLY A 12 2.16 -12.97 -3.31
C GLY A 12 0.81 -12.29 -3.52
N GLY A 13 -0.23 -12.77 -2.82
CA GLY A 13 -1.61 -12.35 -3.01
C GLY A 13 -1.85 -10.85 -2.94
N SER A 14 -1.20 -10.15 -1.99
CA SER A 14 -1.35 -8.69 -1.83
C SER A 14 -0.81 -7.90 -3.02
N GLY A 15 0.35 -8.29 -3.57
CA GLY A 15 0.95 -7.64 -4.73
C GLY A 15 0.11 -7.85 -6.00
N ILE A 16 -0.47 -9.03 -6.17
CA ILE A 16 -1.39 -9.33 -7.27
C ILE A 16 -2.63 -8.44 -7.18
N ILE A 17 -3.29 -8.41 -6.02
CA ILE A 17 -4.53 -7.65 -5.82
C ILE A 17 -4.28 -6.14 -5.99
N ALA A 18 -3.20 -5.61 -5.41
CA ALA A 18 -2.82 -4.20 -5.56
C ALA A 18 -2.61 -3.83 -7.04
N THR A 19 -1.91 -4.69 -7.78
CA THR A 19 -1.61 -4.47 -9.19
C THR A 19 -2.87 -4.53 -10.05
N GLU A 20 -3.72 -5.55 -9.86
CA GLU A 20 -4.97 -5.71 -10.59
C GLU A 20 -5.93 -4.54 -10.31
N LEU A 21 -6.01 -4.09 -9.07
CA LEU A 21 -6.81 -2.93 -8.70
C LEU A 21 -6.31 -1.67 -9.41
N GLY A 22 -5.00 -1.43 -9.41
CA GLY A 22 -4.40 -0.29 -10.10
C GLY A 22 -4.67 -0.30 -11.60
N ILE A 23 -4.57 -1.46 -12.26
CA ILE A 23 -4.94 -1.62 -13.67
C ILE A 23 -6.42 -1.28 -13.88
N LYS A 24 -7.33 -1.78 -13.02
CA LYS A 24 -8.76 -1.48 -13.12
C LYS A 24 -9.08 0.00 -12.89
N MET A 25 -8.36 0.67 -12.00
CA MET A 25 -8.49 2.11 -11.82
C MET A 25 -8.01 2.88 -13.05
N ALA A 26 -6.90 2.48 -13.65
CA ALA A 26 -6.41 3.08 -14.89
C ALA A 26 -7.37 2.85 -16.07
N GLU A 27 -7.94 1.66 -16.22
CA GLU A 27 -8.98 1.35 -17.22
C GLU A 27 -10.23 2.24 -17.06
N ARG A 28 -10.51 2.72 -15.84
CA ARG A 28 -11.60 3.67 -15.54
C ARG A 28 -11.22 5.14 -15.70
N GLY A 29 -10.02 5.42 -16.24
CA GLY A 29 -9.56 6.78 -16.53
C GLY A 29 -8.90 7.51 -15.38
N HIS A 30 -8.54 6.81 -14.29
CA HIS A 30 -7.71 7.39 -13.23
C HIS A 30 -6.24 7.37 -13.64
N GLU A 31 -5.48 8.37 -13.21
CA GLU A 31 -4.02 8.39 -13.31
C GLU A 31 -3.44 7.58 -12.16
N VAL A 32 -2.66 6.54 -12.46
CA VAL A 32 -2.18 5.59 -11.46
C VAL A 32 -0.66 5.58 -11.42
N HIS A 33 -0.10 5.79 -10.23
CA HIS A 33 1.32 5.83 -9.95
C HIS A 33 1.68 4.66 -9.05
N PHE A 34 2.39 3.65 -9.60
CA PHE A 34 2.96 2.59 -8.79
C PHE A 34 4.30 3.02 -8.22
N ILE A 35 4.44 3.00 -6.89
CA ILE A 35 5.66 3.37 -6.17
C ILE A 35 6.16 2.14 -5.44
N THR A 36 7.06 1.39 -6.08
CA THR A 36 7.49 0.04 -5.63
C THR A 36 8.96 -0.21 -5.98
N SER A 37 9.57 -1.19 -5.35
CA SER A 37 10.99 -1.54 -5.60
C SER A 37 11.24 -2.10 -7.01
N ASN A 38 10.25 -2.81 -7.56
CA ASN A 38 10.30 -3.37 -8.91
C ASN A 38 8.94 -3.21 -9.59
N ILE A 39 8.92 -3.27 -10.92
CA ILE A 39 7.66 -3.28 -11.68
C ILE A 39 6.83 -4.49 -11.23
N PRO A 40 5.57 -4.31 -10.80
CA PRO A 40 4.71 -5.42 -10.46
C PRO A 40 4.57 -6.39 -11.65
N PHE A 41 4.82 -7.67 -11.41
CA PHE A 41 4.97 -8.67 -12.48
C PHE A 41 3.72 -8.87 -13.37
N ARG A 42 2.54 -8.48 -12.89
CA ARG A 42 1.26 -8.54 -13.63
C ARG A 42 1.12 -7.42 -14.68
N ILE A 43 1.93 -6.38 -14.60
CA ILE A 43 1.90 -5.28 -15.59
C ILE A 43 2.64 -5.73 -16.85
N ARG A 44 1.95 -6.42 -17.74
CA ARG A 44 2.51 -6.88 -19.03
C ARG A 44 2.50 -5.77 -20.09
N LYS A 45 1.46 -4.93 -20.08
CA LYS A 45 1.31 -3.77 -20.97
C LYS A 45 0.79 -2.60 -20.15
N PRO A 46 1.64 -1.61 -19.82
CA PRO A 46 1.18 -0.43 -19.08
C PRO A 46 0.20 0.37 -19.93
N LEU A 47 -0.85 0.89 -19.32
CA LEU A 47 -1.76 1.86 -19.94
C LEU A 47 -1.09 3.25 -19.96
N PRO A 48 -1.48 4.14 -20.90
CA PRO A 48 -0.86 5.47 -21.01
C PRO A 48 -0.96 6.34 -19.73
N ASN A 49 -1.96 6.09 -18.90
CA ASN A 49 -2.20 6.78 -17.62
C ASN A 49 -1.64 6.04 -16.40
N MET A 50 -0.72 5.10 -16.63
CA MET A 50 0.02 4.39 -15.57
C MET A 50 1.49 4.80 -15.60
N THR A 51 2.00 5.22 -14.45
CA THR A 51 3.42 5.56 -14.26
C THR A 51 4.03 4.66 -13.19
N PHE A 52 5.25 4.24 -13.43
CA PHE A 52 6.02 3.44 -12.47
C PHE A 52 7.16 4.28 -11.89
N HIS A 53 7.24 4.32 -10.56
CA HIS A 53 8.29 5.01 -9.81
C HIS A 53 9.09 3.97 -9.02
N GLN A 54 10.30 3.71 -9.45
CA GLN A 54 11.16 2.74 -8.79
C GLN A 54 11.72 3.29 -7.48
N VAL A 55 11.66 2.46 -6.43
CA VAL A 55 12.28 2.71 -5.13
C VAL A 55 13.59 1.93 -5.09
N GLU A 56 14.70 2.64 -5.21
CA GLU A 56 16.04 2.06 -5.13
C GLU A 56 16.59 2.26 -3.71
N VAL A 57 16.87 1.16 -3.03
CA VAL A 57 17.41 1.18 -1.68
C VAL A 57 18.90 0.89 -1.72
N ASN A 58 19.71 1.91 -1.46
CA ASN A 58 21.15 1.78 -1.41
C ASN A 58 21.61 1.18 -0.08
N GLN A 59 22.66 0.39 -0.14
CA GLN A 59 23.37 -0.10 1.04
C GLN A 59 24.48 0.87 1.42
N TYR A 60 24.54 1.21 2.69
CA TYR A 60 25.59 2.04 3.27
C TYR A 60 26.23 1.30 4.44
N THR A 61 27.54 1.39 4.57
CA THR A 61 28.27 0.71 5.65
C THR A 61 27.88 1.16 7.06
N VAL A 62 27.30 2.36 7.18
CA VAL A 62 26.82 2.93 8.45
C VAL A 62 25.51 2.28 8.92
N PHE A 63 24.75 1.66 8.02
CA PHE A 63 23.51 0.97 8.35
C PHE A 63 23.72 -0.54 8.43
N GLN A 64 23.25 -1.16 9.50
CA GLN A 64 23.23 -2.61 9.63
C GLN A 64 22.27 -3.24 8.61
N TYR A 65 21.14 -2.56 8.36
CA TYR A 65 20.12 -2.95 7.38
C TYR A 65 19.85 -1.81 6.41
N PRO A 66 19.55 -2.10 5.13
CA PRO A 66 19.17 -1.07 4.17
C PRO A 66 17.95 -0.27 4.66
N PRO A 67 17.94 1.07 4.54
CA PRO A 67 16.88 1.93 5.07
C PRO A 67 15.64 1.96 4.14
N TYR A 68 15.00 0.81 3.89
CA TYR A 68 13.87 0.67 2.96
C TYR A 68 12.72 1.64 3.28
N ASP A 69 12.28 1.68 4.53
CA ASP A 69 11.10 2.44 4.93
C ASP A 69 11.29 3.95 4.73
N ILE A 70 12.48 4.46 5.07
CA ILE A 70 12.82 5.88 4.87
C ILE A 70 12.95 6.21 3.39
N THR A 71 13.62 5.35 2.62
CA THR A 71 13.79 5.54 1.17
C THR A 71 12.44 5.50 0.45
N LEU A 72 11.56 4.56 0.81
CA LEU A 72 10.20 4.48 0.29
C LEU A 72 9.39 5.73 0.63
N SER A 73 9.42 6.18 1.88
CA SER A 73 8.71 7.37 2.33
C SER A 73 9.15 8.63 1.57
N THR A 74 10.46 8.78 1.34
CA THR A 74 11.02 9.87 0.55
C THR A 74 10.52 9.82 -0.89
N LYS A 75 10.59 8.65 -1.53
CA LYS A 75 10.10 8.48 -2.91
C LYS A 75 8.61 8.78 -3.06
N ILE A 76 7.79 8.31 -2.11
CA ILE A 76 6.36 8.63 -2.09
C ILE A 76 6.14 10.13 -1.95
N SER A 77 6.90 10.81 -1.05
CA SER A 77 6.82 12.26 -0.86
C SER A 77 7.14 13.02 -2.14
N ASP A 78 8.20 12.62 -2.86
CA ASP A 78 8.58 13.24 -4.14
C ASP A 78 7.47 13.09 -5.18
N VAL A 79 6.87 11.90 -5.29
CA VAL A 79 5.76 11.64 -6.24
C VAL A 79 4.51 12.43 -5.86
N ILE A 80 4.19 12.57 -4.56
CA ILE A 80 3.08 13.43 -4.11
C ILE A 80 3.29 14.87 -4.57
N GLN A 81 4.50 15.40 -4.41
CA GLN A 81 4.82 16.79 -4.78
C GLN A 81 4.83 17.01 -6.28
N GLU A 82 5.41 16.08 -7.05
CA GLU A 82 5.57 16.19 -8.49
C GLU A 82 4.24 16.06 -9.25
N TYR A 83 3.37 15.14 -8.80
CA TYR A 83 2.13 14.82 -9.52
C TYR A 83 0.87 15.33 -8.84
N ASP A 84 0.93 15.96 -7.65
CA ASP A 84 -0.23 16.37 -6.87
C ASP A 84 -1.23 15.22 -6.67
N LEU A 85 -0.79 14.13 -6.05
CA LEU A 85 -1.62 12.96 -5.82
C LEU A 85 -2.84 13.28 -4.94
N ASP A 86 -4.00 12.79 -5.32
CA ASP A 86 -5.25 12.92 -4.55
C ASP A 86 -5.27 11.92 -3.39
N ILE A 87 -4.83 10.69 -3.64
CA ILE A 87 -4.90 9.58 -2.70
C ILE A 87 -3.68 8.68 -2.80
N LEU A 88 -3.23 8.19 -1.65
CA LEU A 88 -2.29 7.08 -1.53
C LEU A 88 -3.05 5.82 -1.12
N HIS A 89 -2.93 4.76 -1.90
CA HIS A 89 -3.45 3.44 -1.54
C HIS A 89 -2.30 2.55 -1.10
N MET A 90 -2.21 2.35 0.21
CA MET A 90 -1.16 1.58 0.86
C MET A 90 -1.66 0.16 1.10
N HIS A 91 -0.92 -0.82 0.62
CA HIS A 91 -1.20 -2.23 0.87
C HIS A 91 -0.28 -2.72 1.99
N TYR A 92 -0.85 -3.14 3.10
CA TYR A 92 -0.30 -3.42 4.43
C TYR A 92 -0.24 -2.22 5.38
N ALA A 93 -0.59 -2.48 6.63
CA ALA A 93 -0.46 -1.49 7.71
C ALA A 93 1.01 -1.14 7.97
N VAL A 94 1.88 -2.14 7.97
CA VAL A 94 3.33 -1.97 8.06
C VAL A 94 4.01 -2.73 6.92
N PRO A 95 5.04 -2.16 6.31
CA PRO A 95 5.57 -0.82 6.54
C PRO A 95 4.80 0.26 5.78
N HIS A 96 3.95 -0.10 4.81
CA HIS A 96 3.47 0.80 3.76
C HIS A 96 2.58 1.93 4.27
N ALA A 97 1.58 1.66 5.13
CA ALA A 97 0.75 2.74 5.67
C ALA A 97 1.58 3.75 6.47
N VAL A 98 2.50 3.28 7.31
CA VAL A 98 3.40 4.14 8.08
C VAL A 98 4.29 4.98 7.16
N CYS A 99 4.83 4.38 6.10
CA CYS A 99 5.61 5.09 5.07
C CYS A 99 4.76 6.15 4.36
N GLY A 100 3.50 5.85 4.02
CA GLY A 100 2.59 6.81 3.40
C GLY A 100 2.27 7.99 4.30
N ILE A 101 2.06 7.76 5.60
CA ILE A 101 1.82 8.81 6.59
C ILE A 101 3.04 9.72 6.72
N LEU A 102 4.23 9.13 6.82
CA LEU A 102 5.48 9.89 6.87
C LEU A 102 5.70 10.69 5.58
N ALA A 103 5.44 10.10 4.41
CA ALA A 103 5.55 10.77 3.13
C ALA A 103 4.58 11.97 3.01
N LYS A 104 3.34 11.82 3.49
CA LYS A 104 2.36 12.92 3.56
C LYS A 104 2.90 14.08 4.41
N GLN A 105 3.46 13.79 5.58
CA GLN A 105 4.07 14.80 6.45
C GLN A 105 5.26 15.48 5.77
N MET A 106 6.16 14.72 5.15
CA MET A 106 7.33 15.23 4.44
C MET A 106 6.95 16.09 3.23
N SER A 107 5.90 15.72 2.50
CA SER A 107 5.44 16.46 1.32
C SER A 107 4.76 17.80 1.66
N GLY A 108 4.20 17.93 2.85
CA GLY A 108 3.37 19.08 3.24
C GLY A 108 2.03 19.17 2.51
N LYS A 109 1.68 18.16 1.69
CA LYS A 109 0.43 18.11 0.91
C LYS A 109 -0.69 17.39 1.65
N ASN A 110 -1.94 17.72 1.34
CA ASN A 110 -3.11 17.10 1.95
C ASN A 110 -3.61 15.90 1.13
N VAL A 111 -2.72 14.95 0.84
CA VAL A 111 -3.09 13.68 0.20
C VAL A 111 -3.90 12.81 1.16
N LYS A 112 -4.91 12.09 0.68
CA LYS A 112 -5.69 11.13 1.46
C LYS A 112 -5.00 9.77 1.48
N ILE A 113 -5.09 9.06 2.61
CA ILE A 113 -4.46 7.76 2.77
C ILE A 113 -5.54 6.69 2.95
N MET A 114 -5.54 5.72 2.05
CA MET A 114 -6.32 4.48 2.16
C MET A 114 -5.36 3.32 2.41
N THR A 115 -5.66 2.50 3.39
CA THR A 115 -4.86 1.31 3.71
C THR A 115 -5.71 0.05 3.59
N THR A 116 -5.22 -0.94 2.86
CA THR A 116 -5.85 -2.26 2.75
C THR A 116 -5.04 -3.29 3.53
N LEU A 117 -5.70 -3.95 4.49
CA LEU A 117 -5.16 -5.06 5.27
C LEU A 117 -5.35 -6.37 4.49
N HIS A 118 -4.30 -7.17 4.38
CA HIS A 118 -4.31 -8.38 3.56
C HIS A 118 -4.29 -9.70 4.34
N GLY A 119 -3.94 -9.67 5.60
CA GLY A 119 -3.88 -10.83 6.48
C GLY A 119 -2.58 -10.92 7.24
N THR A 120 -1.47 -11.17 6.58
CA THR A 120 -0.14 -11.35 7.21
C THR A 120 0.26 -10.17 8.11
N ASP A 121 -0.07 -8.96 7.71
CA ASP A 121 0.16 -7.74 8.48
C ASP A 121 -0.58 -7.71 9.82
N ILE A 122 -1.63 -8.50 9.97
CA ILE A 122 -2.43 -8.60 11.18
C ILE A 122 -2.24 -9.95 11.87
N THR A 123 -2.45 -11.05 11.13
CA THR A 123 -2.51 -12.39 11.72
C THR A 123 -1.13 -12.98 12.04
N VAL A 124 -0.07 -12.39 11.52
CA VAL A 124 1.32 -12.75 11.83
C VAL A 124 2.02 -11.60 12.54
N LEU A 125 2.14 -10.45 11.87
CA LEU A 125 2.88 -9.29 12.41
C LEU A 125 2.16 -8.62 13.59
N GLY A 126 0.83 -8.72 13.66
CA GLY A 126 0.03 -8.15 14.74
C GLY A 126 0.32 -8.76 16.12
N TYR A 127 0.90 -9.95 16.18
CA TYR A 127 1.33 -10.58 17.43
C TYR A 127 2.75 -10.21 17.84
N ASP A 128 3.52 -9.56 16.98
CA ASP A 128 4.85 -9.06 17.31
C ASP A 128 4.75 -7.75 18.10
N HIS A 129 5.08 -7.80 19.38
CA HIS A 129 5.04 -6.63 20.27
C HIS A 129 5.88 -5.45 19.78
N THR A 130 6.93 -5.70 18.98
CA THR A 130 7.77 -4.65 18.43
C THR A 130 7.08 -3.88 17.28
N LEU A 131 6.03 -4.45 16.68
CA LEU A 131 5.31 -3.89 15.53
C LEU A 131 3.89 -3.41 15.87
N GLN A 132 3.28 -3.85 16.97
CA GLN A 132 1.88 -3.57 17.29
C GLN A 132 1.54 -2.08 17.29
N ASN A 133 2.39 -1.25 17.90
CA ASN A 133 2.17 0.20 17.95
C ASN A 133 2.27 0.83 16.56
N ALA A 134 3.17 0.36 15.71
CA ALA A 134 3.31 0.85 14.33
C ALA A 134 2.10 0.43 13.47
N ILE A 135 1.62 -0.81 13.62
CA ILE A 135 0.42 -1.31 12.95
C ILE A 135 -0.80 -0.48 13.35
N LYS A 136 -1.01 -0.30 14.65
CA LYS A 136 -2.09 0.52 15.18
C LYS A 136 -2.02 1.96 14.67
N PHE A 137 -0.86 2.57 14.71
CA PHE A 137 -0.62 3.91 14.19
C PHE A 137 -0.97 4.01 12.70
N GLY A 138 -0.49 3.07 11.88
CA GLY A 138 -0.79 3.03 10.43
C GLY A 138 -2.30 2.95 10.16
N ILE A 139 -3.01 2.11 10.91
CA ILE A 139 -4.47 1.97 10.82
C ILE A 139 -5.18 3.26 11.25
N GLU A 140 -4.85 3.80 12.41
CA GLU A 140 -5.56 4.94 12.98
C GLU A 140 -5.30 6.26 12.25
N GLN A 141 -4.13 6.44 11.64
CA GLN A 141 -3.77 7.63 10.86
C GLN A 141 -4.21 7.57 9.40
N SER A 142 -4.68 6.44 8.91
CA SER A 142 -5.27 6.34 7.57
C SER A 142 -6.65 7.01 7.54
N ASP A 143 -6.98 7.69 6.44
CA ASP A 143 -8.33 8.27 6.25
C ASP A 143 -9.37 7.15 6.12
N ILE A 144 -9.06 6.11 5.34
CA ILE A 144 -9.90 4.92 5.13
C ILE A 144 -9.05 3.66 5.36
N VAL A 145 -9.64 2.67 6.03
CA VAL A 145 -9.04 1.35 6.19
C VAL A 145 -9.99 0.29 5.66
N THR A 146 -9.47 -0.60 4.84
CA THR A 146 -10.20 -1.74 4.30
C THR A 146 -9.52 -3.06 4.68
N SER A 147 -10.27 -4.13 4.67
CA SER A 147 -9.75 -5.49 4.84
C SER A 147 -10.32 -6.40 3.75
N VAL A 148 -9.59 -7.45 3.42
CA VAL A 148 -10.00 -8.40 2.36
C VAL A 148 -11.14 -9.35 2.79
N SER A 149 -11.55 -9.30 4.05
CA SER A 149 -12.70 -10.07 4.56
C SER A 149 -13.23 -9.50 5.88
N HIS A 150 -14.47 -9.86 6.22
CA HIS A 150 -15.06 -9.59 7.54
C HIS A 150 -14.26 -10.25 8.67
N SER A 151 -13.80 -11.48 8.44
CA SER A 151 -12.99 -12.20 9.43
C SER A 151 -11.71 -11.46 9.76
N LEU A 152 -11.02 -10.91 8.76
CA LEU A 152 -9.79 -10.13 8.99
C LEU A 152 -10.08 -8.82 9.73
N ALA A 153 -11.18 -8.14 9.40
CA ALA A 153 -11.59 -6.94 10.16
C ALA A 153 -11.81 -7.26 11.63
N GLN A 154 -12.53 -8.35 11.93
CA GLN A 154 -12.79 -8.80 13.30
C GLN A 154 -11.49 -9.14 14.05
N GLN A 155 -10.59 -9.91 13.43
CA GLN A 155 -9.30 -10.24 14.00
C GLN A 155 -8.45 -8.99 14.27
N THR A 156 -8.52 -8.00 13.38
CA THR A 156 -7.80 -6.74 13.57
C THR A 156 -8.28 -6.00 14.83
N TYR A 157 -9.59 -5.95 15.07
CA TYR A 157 -10.13 -5.35 16.30
C TYR A 157 -9.65 -6.07 17.55
N GLU A 158 -9.59 -7.41 17.52
CA GLU A 158 -9.17 -8.24 18.65
C GLU A 158 -7.67 -8.12 18.93
N ILE A 159 -6.82 -8.17 17.91
CA ILE A 159 -5.36 -8.21 18.04
C ILE A 159 -4.79 -6.80 18.28
N ILE A 160 -5.25 -5.80 17.53
CA ILE A 160 -4.68 -4.44 17.51
C ILE A 160 -5.41 -3.50 18.48
N ASN A 161 -6.63 -3.85 18.87
CA ASN A 161 -7.45 -3.01 19.76
C ASN A 161 -7.60 -1.57 19.24
N THR A 162 -8.04 -1.45 17.99
CA THR A 162 -8.34 -0.17 17.34
C THR A 162 -9.84 0.11 17.33
N LYS A 163 -10.20 1.40 17.34
CA LYS A 163 -11.58 1.86 17.13
C LYS A 163 -11.82 2.37 15.71
N LYS A 164 -10.80 2.33 14.86
CA LYS A 164 -10.91 2.75 13.47
C LYS A 164 -11.87 1.83 12.73
N GLU A 165 -12.85 2.39 12.02
CA GLU A 165 -13.72 1.61 11.15
C GLU A 165 -12.90 0.91 10.07
N ILE A 166 -13.13 -0.39 9.91
CA ILE A 166 -12.48 -1.23 8.89
C ILE A 166 -13.56 -1.77 7.98
N ILE A 167 -13.51 -1.37 6.71
CA ILE A 167 -14.52 -1.71 5.70
C ILE A 167 -14.09 -2.99 4.97
N PRO A 168 -14.81 -4.10 5.10
CA PRO A 168 -14.50 -5.32 4.35
C PRO A 168 -14.77 -5.13 2.86
N ILE A 169 -13.76 -5.34 2.01
CA ILE A 169 -13.86 -5.36 0.56
C ILE A 169 -13.17 -6.63 0.06
N TYR A 170 -13.96 -7.56 -0.45
CA TYR A 170 -13.44 -8.85 -0.91
C TYR A 170 -12.57 -8.70 -2.16
N ASN A 171 -11.55 -9.54 -2.25
CA ASN A 171 -10.73 -9.63 -3.43
C ASN A 171 -11.55 -10.09 -4.64
N PHE A 172 -11.12 -9.68 -5.81
CA PHE A 172 -11.73 -10.05 -7.09
C PHE A 172 -10.74 -10.82 -7.96
N VAL A 173 -11.26 -11.56 -8.92
CA VAL A 173 -10.49 -12.22 -9.97
C VAL A 173 -11.00 -11.75 -11.34
N ARG A 174 -10.12 -11.74 -12.34
CA ARG A 174 -10.54 -11.45 -13.72
C ARG A 174 -11.24 -12.67 -14.30
N GLU A 175 -12.45 -12.51 -14.80
CA GLU A 175 -13.24 -13.59 -15.42
C GLU A 175 -12.52 -14.23 -16.60
N ASN A 176 -11.72 -13.47 -17.36
CA ASN A 176 -11.03 -13.92 -18.56
C ASN A 176 -9.70 -14.68 -18.31
N GLU A 177 -9.29 -14.89 -17.08
CA GLU A 177 -8.05 -15.61 -16.76
C GLU A 177 -8.26 -17.11 -16.49
N PHE A 178 -9.49 -17.57 -16.45
CA PHE A 178 -9.81 -18.98 -16.33
C PHE A 178 -10.31 -19.51 -17.70
N PRO A 179 -9.58 -20.46 -18.33
CA PRO A 179 -10.13 -21.15 -19.49
C PRO A 179 -11.38 -21.91 -19.07
N THR A 180 -12.49 -21.66 -19.76
CA THR A 180 -13.73 -22.46 -19.67
C THR A 180 -13.50 -23.88 -20.16
#